data_37b7aed8c5e76bdeeeda74974b216396
#
_entry.id   37b7aed8c5e76bdeeeda74974b216396
#
_cell.length_a   1.000
_cell.length_b   1.000
_cell.length_c   1.000
_cell.angle_alpha   90.00
_cell.angle_beta   90.00
_cell.angle_gamma   90.00
#
_symmetry.space_group_name_H-M   'P 1'
#
loop_
_entity.id
_entity.type
_entity.pdbx_description
1 polymer ?
#
loop_
_entity_poly.entity_id
_entity_poly.type
_entity_poly.pdbx_seq_one_letter_code
_entity_poly.pdbx_strand_id
1 'polypeptide(L)'
;MPTDLTNGFGKVYLRITYDPANHWVYNDWIGYQTYVGIVSGADACLLLLAENKCAYLLNDNRQVIGPWDHAVEWIVANWAPRAIAGGLTHFANVVSPESLAASSAQSMALGLDGQLQMRLFSDVDEAKQWLQEAQRRAH
;
A
#
# COMPACT_ATOMS: atom_id res chain seq x y z
N MET A 1 -14.37 8.87 5.20
CA MET A 1 -15.00 8.61 3.89
C MET A 1 -14.01 7.95 2.96
N PRO A 2 -14.35 6.83 2.30
CA PRO A 2 -13.49 6.25 1.30
C PRO A 2 -13.35 7.14 0.07
N THR A 3 -12.19 7.10 -0.54
CA THR A 3 -11.91 7.75 -1.82
C THR A 3 -11.76 6.68 -2.88
N ASP A 4 -12.62 6.71 -3.90
CA ASP A 4 -12.59 5.76 -5.00
C ASP A 4 -11.93 6.39 -6.22
N LEU A 5 -10.92 5.69 -6.78
CA LEU A 5 -10.31 6.05 -8.04
C LEU A 5 -10.80 5.11 -9.13
N THR A 6 -11.15 5.69 -10.28
CA THR A 6 -11.70 4.93 -11.40
C THR A 6 -10.74 4.94 -12.59
N ASN A 7 -10.75 3.86 -13.36
CA ASN A 7 -9.98 3.74 -14.59
C ASN A 7 -10.74 4.34 -15.78
N GLY A 8 -10.16 4.24 -17.00
CA GLY A 8 -10.76 4.76 -18.21
C GLY A 8 -12.08 4.10 -18.61
N PHE A 9 -12.43 2.97 -18.00
CA PHE A 9 -13.70 2.28 -18.22
C PHE A 9 -14.74 2.60 -17.14
N GLY A 10 -14.45 3.54 -16.23
CA GLY A 10 -15.36 3.91 -15.15
C GLY A 10 -15.41 2.92 -14.01
N LYS A 11 -14.49 1.97 -13.94
CA LYS A 11 -14.45 0.97 -12.86
C LYS A 11 -13.50 1.42 -11.76
N VAL A 12 -13.88 1.19 -10.51
CA VAL A 12 -13.03 1.45 -9.36
C VAL A 12 -11.85 0.47 -9.39
N TYR A 13 -10.63 1.01 -9.39
CA TYR A 13 -9.42 0.18 -9.33
C TYR A 13 -8.67 0.33 -8.01
N LEU A 14 -9.04 1.35 -7.22
CA LEU A 14 -8.46 1.58 -5.90
C LEU A 14 -9.48 2.29 -5.02
N ARG A 15 -9.65 1.77 -3.80
CA ARG A 15 -10.43 2.45 -2.76
C ARG A 15 -9.50 2.73 -1.59
N ILE A 16 -9.38 4.00 -1.20
CA ILE A 16 -8.51 4.45 -0.12
C ILE A 16 -9.37 4.90 1.06
N THR A 17 -9.06 4.40 2.24
CA THR A 17 -9.79 4.76 3.46
C THR A 17 -8.80 5.04 4.58
N TYR A 18 -8.95 6.19 5.26
CA TYR A 18 -8.26 6.40 6.52
C TYR A 18 -9.13 5.83 7.65
N ASP A 19 -8.53 5.00 8.48
CA ASP A 19 -9.18 4.39 9.65
C ASP A 19 -8.73 5.13 10.90
N PRO A 20 -9.56 6.05 11.46
CA PRO A 20 -9.15 6.81 12.64
C PRO A 20 -9.04 5.97 13.90
N ALA A 21 -9.82 4.88 14.00
CA ALA A 21 -9.79 4.02 15.17
C ALA A 21 -8.48 3.25 15.27
N ASN A 22 -7.94 2.80 14.14
CA ASN A 22 -6.71 2.03 14.07
C ASN A 22 -5.50 2.87 13.65
N HIS A 23 -5.72 4.09 13.22
CA HIS A 23 -4.68 5.01 12.78
C HIS A 23 -3.80 4.45 11.67
N TRP A 24 -4.42 3.98 10.61
CA TRP A 24 -3.73 3.62 9.37
C TRP A 24 -4.55 4.01 8.14
N VAL A 25 -3.87 4.12 7.00
CA VAL A 25 -4.54 4.23 5.70
C VAL A 25 -4.67 2.83 5.12
N TYR A 26 -5.84 2.50 4.62
CA TYR A 26 -6.14 1.21 3.99
C TYR A 26 -6.36 1.42 2.50
N ASN A 27 -5.56 0.74 1.68
CA ASN A 27 -5.68 0.74 0.22
C ASN A 27 -6.19 -0.62 -0.24
N ASP A 28 -7.34 -0.63 -0.92
CA ASP A 28 -7.89 -1.82 -1.55
C ASP A 28 -7.74 -1.68 -3.07
N TRP A 29 -6.77 -2.39 -3.63
CA TRP A 29 -6.50 -2.39 -5.06
C TRP A 29 -7.31 -3.48 -5.74
N ILE A 30 -7.98 -3.15 -6.86
CA ILE A 30 -8.97 -4.02 -7.49
C ILE A 30 -8.68 -4.16 -8.99
N GLY A 31 -8.55 -5.41 -9.45
CA GLY A 31 -8.42 -5.73 -10.86
C GLY A 31 -7.02 -5.52 -11.41
N TYR A 32 -6.93 -5.34 -12.71
CA TYR A 32 -5.66 -5.08 -13.40
C TYR A 32 -5.19 -3.67 -13.10
N GLN A 33 -3.90 -3.54 -12.81
CA GLN A 33 -3.30 -2.25 -12.47
C GLN A 33 -2.43 -1.75 -13.61
N THR A 34 -2.69 -0.51 -14.05
CA THR A 34 -1.85 0.15 -15.05
C THR A 34 -0.79 0.99 -14.34
N TYR A 35 0.29 1.30 -15.05
CA TYR A 35 1.34 2.18 -14.53
C TYR A 35 0.75 3.55 -14.11
N VAL A 36 -0.03 4.17 -14.98
CA VAL A 36 -0.66 5.48 -14.69
C VAL A 36 -1.59 5.38 -13.48
N GLY A 37 -2.37 4.30 -13.38
CA GLY A 37 -3.27 4.09 -12.26
C GLY A 37 -2.52 3.91 -10.95
N ILE A 38 -1.42 3.19 -10.95
CA ILE A 38 -0.59 3.01 -9.75
C ILE A 38 0.02 4.34 -9.32
N VAL A 39 0.56 5.13 -10.25
CA VAL A 39 1.12 6.44 -9.94
C VAL A 39 0.06 7.34 -9.30
N SER A 40 -1.12 7.43 -9.92
CA SER A 40 -2.22 8.27 -9.41
C SER A 40 -2.70 7.79 -8.06
N GLY A 41 -2.85 6.48 -7.88
CA GLY A 41 -3.32 5.89 -6.63
C GLY A 41 -2.31 6.04 -5.51
N ALA A 42 -1.04 5.80 -5.80
CA ALA A 42 0.03 5.95 -4.81
C ALA A 42 0.17 7.40 -4.36
N ASP A 43 0.04 8.35 -5.27
CA ASP A 43 0.08 9.78 -4.92
C ASP A 43 -1.14 10.18 -4.08
N ALA A 44 -2.33 9.66 -4.40
CA ALA A 44 -3.53 9.91 -3.60
C ALA A 44 -3.39 9.34 -2.19
N CYS A 45 -2.81 8.15 -2.06
CA CYS A 45 -2.51 7.54 -0.77
C CYS A 45 -1.55 8.41 0.04
N LEU A 46 -0.50 8.91 -0.61
CA LEU A 46 0.50 9.76 0.03
C LEU A 46 -0.13 11.03 0.60
N LEU A 47 -1.05 11.64 -0.13
CA LEU A 47 -1.78 12.81 0.32
C LEU A 47 -2.59 12.52 1.58
N LEU A 48 -3.28 11.38 1.61
CA LEU A 48 -4.10 10.98 2.76
C LEU A 48 -3.24 10.67 3.99
N LEU A 49 -2.09 10.04 3.80
CA LEU A 49 -1.11 9.81 4.87
C LEU A 49 -0.66 11.14 5.47
N ALA A 50 -0.32 12.11 4.62
CA ALA A 50 0.15 13.43 5.05
C ALA A 50 -0.94 14.21 5.78
N GLU A 51 -2.16 14.22 5.28
CA GLU A 51 -3.29 14.92 5.88
C GLU A 51 -3.60 14.42 7.29
N ASN A 52 -3.40 13.13 7.53
CA ASN A 52 -3.71 12.50 8.82
C ASN A 52 -2.47 12.29 9.69
N LYS A 53 -1.30 12.76 9.25
CA LYS A 53 -0.02 12.55 9.94
C LYS A 53 0.15 11.07 10.31
N CYS A 54 -0.11 10.20 9.35
CA CYS A 54 -0.21 8.75 9.55
C CYS A 54 1.09 8.07 9.10
N ALA A 55 1.64 7.22 9.97
CA ALA A 55 2.89 6.50 9.72
C ALA A 55 2.67 5.05 9.29
N TYR A 56 1.42 4.61 9.16
CA TYR A 56 1.06 3.20 8.98
C TYR A 56 0.16 3.02 7.76
N LEU A 57 0.55 2.08 6.89
CA LEU A 57 -0.19 1.79 5.66
C LEU A 57 -0.53 0.29 5.60
N LEU A 58 -1.80 0.00 5.40
CA LEU A 58 -2.31 -1.35 5.14
C LEU A 58 -2.72 -1.42 3.67
N ASN A 59 -1.97 -2.16 2.88
CA ASN A 59 -2.16 -2.27 1.44
C ASN A 59 -2.66 -3.66 1.08
N ASP A 60 -3.81 -3.74 0.42
CA ASP A 60 -4.47 -5.00 0.12
C ASP A 60 -4.44 -5.28 -1.38
N ASN A 61 -3.73 -6.34 -1.77
CA ASN A 61 -3.60 -6.78 -3.16
C ASN A 61 -4.38 -8.07 -3.44
N ARG A 62 -5.26 -8.50 -2.53
CA ARG A 62 -5.97 -9.78 -2.72
C ARG A 62 -6.91 -9.77 -3.94
N GLN A 63 -7.41 -8.60 -4.33
CA GLN A 63 -8.30 -8.45 -5.50
C GLN A 63 -7.55 -8.01 -6.76
N VAL A 64 -6.23 -7.88 -6.71
CA VAL A 64 -5.43 -7.52 -7.88
C VAL A 64 -5.30 -8.72 -8.81
N ILE A 65 -5.49 -8.46 -10.12
CA ILE A 65 -5.36 -9.46 -11.18
C ILE A 65 -4.09 -9.16 -11.96
N GLY A 66 -3.20 -10.16 -12.04
CA GLY A 66 -1.95 -10.02 -12.79
C GLY A 66 -0.84 -9.29 -12.03
N PRO A 67 0.34 -9.19 -12.65
CA PRO A 67 1.49 -8.54 -12.03
C PRO A 67 1.43 -7.02 -12.19
N TRP A 68 2.15 -6.32 -11.31
CA TRP A 68 2.35 -4.86 -11.41
C TRP A 68 3.82 -4.49 -11.27
N ASP A 69 4.72 -5.42 -11.62
CA ASP A 69 6.17 -5.21 -11.56
C ASP A 69 6.65 -4.05 -12.43
N HIS A 70 5.89 -3.69 -13.48
CA HIS A 70 6.19 -2.52 -14.32
C HIS A 70 6.20 -1.19 -13.56
N ALA A 71 5.63 -1.14 -12.36
CA ALA A 71 5.61 0.07 -11.52
C ALA A 71 6.56 0.01 -10.33
N VAL A 72 7.17 -1.14 -10.04
CA VAL A 72 8.00 -1.34 -8.84
C VAL A 72 9.17 -0.34 -8.79
N GLU A 73 9.88 -0.16 -9.90
CA GLU A 73 11.02 0.76 -9.95
C GLU A 73 10.60 2.19 -9.59
N TRP A 74 9.49 2.66 -10.14
CA TRP A 74 8.97 3.99 -9.81
C TRP A 74 8.59 4.10 -8.34
N ILE A 75 7.92 3.08 -7.79
CA ILE A 75 7.51 3.08 -6.39
C ILE A 75 8.74 3.20 -5.49
N VAL A 76 9.76 2.39 -5.73
CA VAL A 76 10.97 2.35 -4.91
C VAL A 76 11.78 3.65 -5.06
N ALA A 77 11.93 4.15 -6.28
CA ALA A 77 12.80 5.30 -6.55
C ALA A 77 12.13 6.65 -6.33
N ASN A 78 10.81 6.73 -6.43
CA ASN A 78 10.07 8.00 -6.38
C ASN A 78 9.11 8.09 -5.21
N TRP A 79 8.14 7.17 -5.14
CA TRP A 79 7.08 7.25 -4.12
C TRP A 79 7.60 6.99 -2.71
N ALA A 80 8.39 5.95 -2.54
CA ALA A 80 8.85 5.53 -1.21
C ALA A 80 9.70 6.60 -0.51
N PRO A 81 10.66 7.26 -1.17
CA PRO A 81 11.39 8.36 -0.53
C PRO A 81 10.47 9.49 -0.04
N ARG A 82 9.45 9.83 -0.82
CA ARG A 82 8.48 10.86 -0.43
C ARG A 82 7.64 10.42 0.77
N ALA A 83 7.19 9.17 0.76
CA ALA A 83 6.39 8.60 1.84
C ALA A 83 7.19 8.54 3.14
N ILE A 84 8.44 8.10 3.08
CA ILE A 84 9.33 8.01 4.23
C ILE A 84 9.63 9.40 4.79
N ALA A 85 9.94 10.36 3.91
CA ALA A 85 10.18 11.75 4.32
C ALA A 85 8.96 12.35 5.00
N GLY A 86 7.75 11.94 4.59
CA GLY A 86 6.49 12.38 5.18
C GLY A 86 6.11 11.67 6.47
N GLY A 87 6.86 10.64 6.89
CA GLY A 87 6.65 9.98 8.17
C GLY A 87 6.19 8.52 8.10
N LEU A 88 6.04 7.94 6.91
CA LEU A 88 5.66 6.52 6.79
C LEU A 88 6.77 5.63 7.37
N THR A 89 6.42 4.75 8.30
CA THR A 89 7.37 3.85 8.96
C THR A 89 7.06 2.38 8.70
N HIS A 90 5.79 2.01 8.59
CA HIS A 90 5.35 0.61 8.47
C HIS A 90 4.37 0.45 7.33
N PHE A 91 4.64 -0.51 6.47
CA PHE A 91 3.85 -0.82 5.27
C PHE A 91 3.54 -2.32 5.30
N ALA A 92 2.29 -2.67 5.61
CA ALA A 92 1.82 -4.04 5.56
C ALA A 92 1.14 -4.28 4.21
N ASN A 93 1.59 -5.30 3.48
CA ASN A 93 1.02 -5.64 2.19
C ASN A 93 0.40 -7.03 2.24
N VAL A 94 -0.92 -7.12 2.03
CA VAL A 94 -1.66 -8.38 2.02
C VAL A 94 -1.76 -8.87 0.58
N VAL A 95 -1.29 -10.07 0.31
CA VAL A 95 -1.27 -10.67 -1.03
C VAL A 95 -1.78 -12.09 -0.96
N SER A 96 -2.43 -12.54 -2.04
CA SER A 96 -2.75 -13.95 -2.18
C SER A 96 -1.45 -14.68 -2.52
N PRO A 97 -1.06 -15.72 -1.75
CA PRO A 97 0.16 -16.47 -2.03
C PRO A 97 0.10 -17.06 -3.44
N GLU A 98 1.25 -17.15 -4.10
CA GLU A 98 1.40 -17.71 -5.45
C GLU A 98 0.74 -16.86 -6.54
N SER A 99 0.17 -15.69 -6.23
CA SER A 99 -0.35 -14.80 -7.25
C SER A 99 0.78 -14.03 -7.94
N LEU A 100 0.52 -13.51 -9.14
CA LEU A 100 1.48 -12.66 -9.84
C LEU A 100 1.68 -11.34 -9.08
N ALA A 101 0.63 -10.84 -8.43
CA ALA A 101 0.74 -9.66 -7.58
C ALA A 101 1.68 -9.90 -6.39
N ALA A 102 1.70 -11.10 -5.84
CA ALA A 102 2.62 -11.44 -4.74
C ALA A 102 4.08 -11.34 -5.18
N SER A 103 4.39 -11.79 -6.40
CA SER A 103 5.73 -11.67 -6.97
C SER A 103 6.14 -10.20 -7.10
N SER A 104 5.24 -9.34 -7.57
CA SER A 104 5.50 -7.90 -7.68
C SER A 104 5.73 -7.27 -6.29
N ALA A 105 4.93 -7.67 -5.30
CA ALA A 105 5.08 -7.18 -3.93
C ALA A 105 6.41 -7.60 -3.32
N GLN A 106 6.88 -8.82 -3.61
CA GLN A 106 8.19 -9.30 -3.15
C GLN A 106 9.32 -8.46 -3.75
N SER A 107 9.24 -8.15 -5.05
CA SER A 107 10.23 -7.30 -5.72
C SER A 107 10.28 -5.90 -5.08
N MET A 108 9.12 -5.35 -4.75
CA MET A 108 9.04 -4.04 -4.08
C MET A 108 9.66 -4.11 -2.68
N ALA A 109 9.36 -5.16 -1.92
CA ALA A 109 9.90 -5.34 -0.57
C ALA A 109 11.42 -5.43 -0.60
N LEU A 110 12.00 -6.14 -1.57
CA LEU A 110 13.45 -6.22 -1.75
C LEU A 110 14.05 -4.84 -2.04
N GLY A 111 13.39 -4.05 -2.88
CA GLY A 111 13.87 -2.70 -3.21
C GLY A 111 13.78 -1.72 -2.06
N LEU A 112 12.92 -1.96 -1.08
CA LEU A 112 12.73 -1.09 0.09
C LEU A 112 13.47 -1.58 1.33
N ASP A 113 14.18 -2.70 1.24
CA ASP A 113 14.90 -3.27 2.38
C ASP A 113 15.86 -2.25 3.00
N GLY A 114 15.79 -2.11 4.31
CA GLY A 114 16.62 -1.16 5.06
C GLY A 114 16.14 0.29 5.05
N GLN A 115 15.10 0.60 4.26
CA GLN A 115 14.59 1.98 4.14
C GLN A 115 13.26 2.17 4.87
N LEU A 116 12.43 1.13 4.89
CA LEU A 116 11.06 1.15 5.38
C LEU A 116 10.75 -0.23 5.95
N GLN A 117 9.99 -0.28 7.04
CA GLN A 117 9.49 -1.55 7.57
C GLN A 117 8.35 -2.04 6.69
N MET A 118 8.67 -2.81 5.67
CA MET A 118 7.67 -3.42 4.80
C MET A 118 7.59 -4.92 5.03
N ARG A 119 6.38 -5.44 5.16
CA ARG A 119 6.17 -6.86 5.38
C ARG A 119 4.97 -7.37 4.59
N LEU A 120 5.10 -8.57 4.02
CA LEU A 120 4.04 -9.23 3.27
C LEU A 120 3.28 -10.20 4.17
N PHE A 121 1.96 -10.26 3.96
CA PHE A 121 1.06 -11.14 4.70
C PHE A 121 0.11 -11.84 3.73
N SER A 122 -0.27 -13.06 4.05
CA SER A 122 -1.35 -13.76 3.34
C SER A 122 -2.70 -13.60 4.04
N ASP A 123 -2.70 -13.12 5.28
CA ASP A 123 -3.87 -12.96 6.13
C ASP A 123 -3.95 -11.49 6.57
N VAL A 124 -5.11 -10.87 6.30
CA VAL A 124 -5.31 -9.46 6.64
C VAL A 124 -5.30 -9.22 8.16
N ASP A 125 -5.77 -10.18 8.95
CA ASP A 125 -5.79 -10.03 10.41
C ASP A 125 -4.38 -10.03 10.99
N GLU A 126 -3.48 -10.84 10.45
CA GLU A 126 -2.07 -10.81 10.85
C GLU A 126 -1.41 -9.48 10.49
N ALA A 127 -1.73 -8.93 9.33
CA ALA A 127 -1.23 -7.62 8.90
C ALA A 127 -1.70 -6.53 9.86
N LYS A 128 -2.97 -6.54 10.24
CA LYS A 128 -3.54 -5.60 11.19
C LYS A 128 -2.88 -5.70 12.55
N GLN A 129 -2.66 -6.92 13.03
CA GLN A 129 -1.99 -7.16 14.32
C GLN A 129 -0.56 -6.61 14.31
N TRP A 130 0.16 -6.80 13.20
CA TRP A 130 1.52 -6.28 13.06
C TRP A 130 1.55 -4.75 13.15
N LEU A 131 0.62 -4.07 12.48
CA LEU A 131 0.52 -2.62 12.53
C LEU A 131 0.11 -2.12 13.91
N GLN A 132 -0.82 -2.80 14.58
CA GLN A 132 -1.24 -2.46 15.94
C GLN A 132 -0.09 -2.62 16.93
N GLU A 133 0.69 -3.69 16.80
CA GLU A 133 1.86 -3.94 17.63
C GLU A 133 2.94 -2.86 17.44
N ALA A 134 3.17 -2.46 16.20
CA ALA A 134 4.12 -1.40 15.88
C ALA A 134 3.73 -0.08 16.56
N GLN A 135 2.42 0.23 16.58
CA GLN A 135 1.92 1.43 17.23
C GLN A 135 2.09 1.37 18.75
N ARG A 136 1.82 0.23 19.37
CA ARG A 136 2.00 0.06 20.81
C ARG A 136 3.46 0.25 21.22
N ARG A 137 4.40 -0.24 20.41
CA ARG A 137 5.83 -0.10 20.69
C ARG A 137 6.32 1.34 20.52
N ALA A 138 5.65 2.13 19.68
CA ALA A 138 6.03 3.52 19.43
C ALA A 138 5.58 4.45 20.56
N HIS A 139 4.66 4.01 21.40
CA HIS A 139 4.10 4.78 22.52
C HIS A 139 4.36 4.04 23.86
#